data_f45f6bfaa9f81e48811cf019a16377ad
#
_entry.id   f45f6bfaa9f81e48811cf019a16377ad
#
_cell.length_a   1.000
_cell.length_b   1.000
_cell.length_c   1.000
_cell.angle_alpha   90.00
_cell.angle_beta   90.00
_cell.angle_gamma   90.00
#
_symmetry.space_group_name_H-M   'P 1'
#
loop_
_entity.id
_entity.type
_entity.pdbx_description
1 polymer ?
#
loop_
_entity_poly.entity_id
_entity_poly.type
_entity_poly.pdbx_seq_one_letter_code
_entity_poly.pdbx_strand_id
1 'polypeptide(L)'
;MHHLVTIVRPDDDSTTELLVDELWRAGAVGVEEIDRSIRAAFTDTATATSVAFRHGGRVEDVADTTGLDNWRDHAADYRAGRFHVRPPWIDPDPTGRFIDLVIDPGHAFGSGSHPTTRLMLTALAEHIGTGDRVVDLGTGSGILAIAAARLGADVIGIDLDPAAAPAAQTNAMANGVRERVEVGIGDISDIGNDESFDVALLNVTIDIHESVAPAVQRLDVPVLIVAGILDGEQAERAARLHGRVPTDRLGEDGWVALVFDRGRDSAPT
;
A
#
# COMPACT_ATOMS: atom_id res chain seq x y z
N MET A 1 17.15 -14.30 -16.16
CA MET A 1 18.08 -13.17 -16.45
C MET A 1 17.28 -11.92 -16.15
N HIS A 2 17.80 -11.05 -15.30
CA HIS A 2 17.16 -9.78 -14.97
C HIS A 2 17.95 -8.62 -15.60
N HIS A 3 17.26 -7.53 -15.85
CA HIS A 3 17.81 -6.29 -16.40
C HIS A 3 17.78 -5.24 -15.31
N LEU A 4 18.95 -4.89 -14.78
CA LEU A 4 19.08 -3.92 -13.71
C LEU A 4 19.18 -2.50 -14.29
N VAL A 5 18.23 -1.66 -13.95
CA VAL A 5 18.24 -0.23 -14.29
C VAL A 5 18.80 0.55 -13.10
N THR A 6 19.84 1.33 -13.33
CA THR A 6 20.40 2.24 -12.32
C THR A 6 20.11 3.69 -12.71
N ILE A 7 19.42 4.41 -11.83
CA ILE A 7 19.00 5.80 -12.00
C ILE A 7 19.64 6.64 -10.89
N VAL A 8 20.02 7.90 -11.17
CA VAL A 8 20.48 8.82 -10.13
C VAL A 8 19.31 9.15 -9.21
N ARG A 9 19.51 9.00 -7.90
CA ARG A 9 18.49 9.33 -6.89
C ARG A 9 18.23 10.86 -6.91
N PRO A 10 16.97 11.30 -6.93
CA PRO A 10 16.60 12.69 -6.73
C PRO A 10 17.15 13.26 -5.40
N ASP A 11 17.34 14.57 -5.33
CA ASP A 11 17.89 15.22 -4.14
C ASP A 11 16.84 15.34 -3.00
N ASP A 12 15.55 15.27 -3.32
CA ASP A 12 14.45 15.28 -2.33
C ASP A 12 13.76 13.92 -2.20
N ASP A 13 13.35 13.60 -0.99
CA ASP A 13 12.80 12.30 -0.66
C ASP A 13 11.43 12.08 -1.32
N SER A 14 10.58 13.10 -1.44
CA SER A 14 9.26 12.97 -2.09
C SER A 14 9.36 12.60 -3.57
N THR A 15 10.30 13.21 -4.31
CA THR A 15 10.57 12.85 -5.72
C THR A 15 11.18 11.45 -5.82
N THR A 16 12.03 11.07 -4.85
CA THR A 16 12.60 9.72 -4.76
C THR A 16 11.49 8.68 -4.60
N GLU A 17 10.57 8.88 -3.69
CA GLU A 17 9.45 7.98 -3.43
C GLU A 17 8.51 7.85 -4.64
N LEU A 18 8.21 8.97 -5.32
CA LEU A 18 7.42 8.95 -6.56
C LEU A 18 8.12 8.15 -7.67
N LEU A 19 9.45 8.28 -7.78
CA LEU A 19 10.23 7.50 -8.74
C LEU A 19 10.21 6.01 -8.39
N VAL A 20 10.37 5.64 -7.14
CA VAL A 20 10.27 4.25 -6.67
C VAL A 20 8.90 3.67 -7.01
N ASP A 21 7.83 4.41 -6.75
CA ASP A 21 6.47 4.03 -7.12
C ASP A 21 6.30 3.83 -8.64
N GLU A 22 6.86 4.73 -9.44
CA GLU A 22 6.81 4.61 -10.90
C GLU A 22 7.56 3.36 -11.39
N LEU A 23 8.71 3.04 -10.78
CA LEU A 23 9.49 1.84 -11.11
C LEU A 23 8.71 0.55 -10.82
N TRP A 24 8.04 0.48 -9.68
CA TRP A 24 7.16 -0.65 -9.34
C TRP A 24 6.01 -0.79 -10.33
N ARG A 25 5.32 0.32 -10.69
CA ARG A 25 4.24 0.30 -11.71
C ARG A 25 4.73 -0.07 -13.10
N ALA A 26 5.98 0.24 -13.41
CA ALA A 26 6.59 -0.19 -14.67
C ALA A 26 6.91 -1.68 -14.70
N GLY A 27 6.64 -2.43 -13.62
CA GLY A 27 6.87 -3.86 -13.55
C GLY A 27 8.25 -4.25 -13.04
N ALA A 28 8.87 -3.39 -12.22
CA ALA A 28 10.09 -3.78 -11.51
C ALA A 28 9.80 -4.97 -10.60
N VAL A 29 10.69 -5.96 -10.58
CA VAL A 29 10.63 -7.12 -9.68
C VAL A 29 11.46 -6.92 -8.41
N GLY A 30 12.14 -5.78 -8.29
CA GLY A 30 12.88 -5.33 -7.12
C GLY A 30 13.35 -3.91 -7.33
N VAL A 31 13.27 -3.07 -6.29
CA VAL A 31 13.79 -1.70 -6.28
C VAL A 31 14.62 -1.51 -5.02
N GLU A 32 15.81 -0.95 -5.16
CA GLU A 32 16.77 -0.74 -4.09
C GLU A 32 17.30 0.71 -4.16
N GLU A 33 17.34 1.39 -3.02
CA GLU A 33 18.02 2.69 -2.90
C GLU A 33 19.43 2.46 -2.35
N ILE A 34 20.45 2.90 -3.10
CA ILE A 34 21.86 2.78 -2.69
C ILE A 34 22.52 4.15 -2.83
N ASP A 35 22.92 4.75 -1.72
CA ASP A 35 23.61 6.04 -1.67
C ASP A 35 22.91 7.13 -2.51
N ARG A 36 23.43 7.39 -3.70
CA ARG A 36 22.94 8.40 -4.64
C ARG A 36 22.26 7.82 -5.87
N SER A 37 21.84 6.58 -5.81
CA SER A 37 21.19 5.88 -6.93
C SER A 37 20.00 5.03 -6.49
N ILE A 38 19.05 4.85 -7.41
CA ILE A 38 17.99 3.88 -7.32
C ILE A 38 18.28 2.80 -8.35
N ARG A 39 18.20 1.54 -7.93
CA ARG A 39 18.38 0.37 -8.77
C ARG A 39 17.06 -0.38 -8.85
N ALA A 40 16.59 -0.65 -10.05
CA ALA A 40 15.36 -1.40 -10.28
C ALA A 40 15.63 -2.56 -11.22
N ALA A 41 15.17 -3.75 -10.87
CA ALA A 41 15.32 -4.95 -11.68
C ALA A 41 14.03 -5.25 -12.45
N PHE A 42 14.18 -5.62 -13.71
CA PHE A 42 13.08 -5.98 -14.61
C PHE A 42 13.34 -7.34 -15.25
N THR A 43 12.29 -8.09 -15.55
CA THR A 43 12.37 -9.35 -16.30
C THR A 43 12.30 -9.13 -17.80
N ASP A 44 11.81 -7.98 -18.24
CA ASP A 44 11.66 -7.61 -19.65
C ASP A 44 12.65 -6.52 -20.06
N THR A 45 13.46 -6.80 -21.07
CA THR A 45 14.50 -5.89 -21.59
C THR A 45 13.90 -4.61 -22.16
N ALA A 46 12.74 -4.69 -22.82
CA ALA A 46 12.12 -3.52 -23.46
C ALA A 46 11.64 -2.52 -22.40
N THR A 47 11.03 -3.03 -21.35
CA THR A 47 10.59 -2.23 -20.18
C THR A 47 11.79 -1.60 -19.49
N ALA A 48 12.84 -2.38 -19.18
CA ALA A 48 14.06 -1.86 -18.56
C ALA A 48 14.70 -0.74 -19.38
N THR A 49 14.79 -0.93 -20.71
CA THR A 49 15.36 0.06 -21.63
C THR A 49 14.50 1.35 -21.66
N SER A 50 13.18 1.20 -21.69
CA SER A 50 12.24 2.33 -21.70
C SER A 50 12.35 3.17 -20.43
N VAL A 51 12.38 2.50 -19.26
CA VAL A 51 12.56 3.14 -17.96
C VAL A 51 13.91 3.85 -17.87
N ALA A 52 14.99 3.18 -18.24
CA ALA A 52 16.32 3.78 -18.23
C ALA A 52 16.40 5.03 -19.13
N PHE A 53 15.82 4.96 -20.32
CA PHE A 53 15.76 6.10 -21.24
C PHE A 53 14.99 7.29 -20.65
N ARG A 54 13.83 7.03 -20.01
CA ARG A 54 12.96 8.07 -19.41
C ARG A 54 13.64 8.80 -18.26
N HIS A 55 14.38 8.08 -17.45
CA HIS A 55 14.99 8.62 -16.23
C HIS A 55 16.51 8.87 -16.34
N GLY A 56 17.09 8.76 -17.54
CA GLY A 56 18.53 8.97 -17.75
C GLY A 56 19.40 7.92 -17.08
N GLY A 57 18.84 6.70 -16.87
CA GLY A 57 19.51 5.59 -16.23
C GLY A 57 20.34 4.72 -17.19
N ARG A 58 20.97 3.68 -16.63
CA ARG A 58 21.70 2.66 -17.36
C ARG A 58 21.07 1.30 -17.14
N VAL A 59 21.14 0.42 -18.16
CA VAL A 59 20.69 -0.98 -18.07
C VAL A 59 21.90 -1.89 -18.07
N GLU A 60 21.91 -2.85 -17.16
CA GLU A 60 22.93 -3.91 -17.08
C GLU A 60 22.24 -5.26 -16.99
N ASP A 61 22.72 -6.26 -17.76
CA ASP A 61 22.22 -7.64 -17.63
C ASP A 61 22.85 -8.29 -16.41
N VAL A 62 22.05 -8.80 -15.49
CA VAL A 62 22.52 -9.49 -14.29
C VAL A 62 22.08 -10.95 -14.32
N ALA A 63 23.01 -11.84 -14.05
CA ALA A 63 22.71 -13.25 -13.83
C ALA A 63 21.95 -13.40 -12.50
N ASP A 64 20.90 -14.21 -12.53
CA ASP A 64 19.90 -14.47 -11.52
C ASP A 64 20.33 -14.23 -10.06
N THR A 65 19.53 -13.48 -9.32
CA THR A 65 19.36 -13.37 -7.85
C THR A 65 20.42 -12.69 -6.97
N THR A 66 21.65 -12.50 -7.34
CA THR A 66 22.70 -12.03 -6.41
C THR A 66 22.63 -10.53 -6.01
N GLY A 67 21.72 -9.75 -6.58
CA GLY A 67 21.54 -8.34 -6.24
C GLY A 67 20.17 -8.00 -5.60
N LEU A 68 19.18 -8.88 -5.79
CA LEU A 68 17.82 -8.66 -5.31
C LEU A 68 17.62 -9.14 -3.86
N ASP A 69 18.48 -9.98 -3.35
CA ASP A 69 18.43 -10.43 -1.95
C ASP A 69 18.99 -9.38 -0.96
N ASN A 70 19.71 -8.36 -1.46
CA ASN A 70 20.27 -7.31 -0.60
C ASN A 70 19.19 -6.45 0.09
N TRP A 71 17.97 -6.36 -0.46
CA TRP A 71 16.88 -5.67 0.21
C TRP A 71 16.49 -6.36 1.53
N ARG A 72 16.66 -7.70 1.64
CA ARG A 72 16.44 -8.44 2.87
C ARG A 72 17.39 -8.01 3.98
N ASP A 73 18.62 -7.69 3.63
CA ASP A 73 19.64 -7.24 4.59
C ASP A 73 19.38 -5.81 5.06
N HIS A 74 18.59 -5.03 4.31
CA HIS A 74 18.21 -3.64 4.62
C HIS A 74 16.77 -3.49 5.10
N ALA A 75 15.96 -4.56 5.03
CA ALA A 75 14.60 -4.53 5.52
C ALA A 75 14.60 -4.39 7.04
N ALA A 76 14.10 -3.26 7.53
CA ALA A 76 13.95 -2.97 8.96
C ALA A 76 12.50 -3.14 9.40
N ASP A 77 12.29 -3.45 10.68
CA ASP A 77 11.00 -3.30 11.32
C ASP A 77 10.69 -1.82 11.58
N TYR A 78 9.41 -1.51 11.67
CA TYR A 78 8.97 -0.16 12.02
C TYR A 78 7.67 -0.21 12.84
N ARG A 79 7.31 0.93 13.43
CA ARG A 79 6.08 1.08 14.20
C ARG A 79 5.17 2.12 13.57
N ALA A 80 3.87 1.79 13.49
CA ALA A 80 2.84 2.70 13.00
C ALA A 80 1.56 2.50 13.82
N GLY A 81 1.11 3.55 14.51
CA GLY A 81 0.00 3.45 15.44
C GLY A 81 0.19 2.33 16.47
N ARG A 82 -0.73 1.36 16.47
CA ARG A 82 -0.70 0.20 17.37
C ARG A 82 0.10 -1.00 16.83
N PHE A 83 0.67 -0.88 15.63
CA PHE A 83 1.31 -1.99 14.93
C PHE A 83 2.83 -1.94 15.00
N HIS A 84 3.45 -3.12 15.09
CA HIS A 84 4.85 -3.38 14.81
C HIS A 84 4.91 -4.21 13.53
N VAL A 85 5.40 -3.61 12.46
CA VAL A 85 5.52 -4.27 11.15
C VAL A 85 6.93 -4.75 10.95
N ARG A 86 7.08 -5.99 10.57
CA ARG A 86 8.38 -6.62 10.37
C ARG A 86 8.34 -7.68 9.28
N PRO A 87 9.46 -7.92 8.59
CA PRO A 87 9.61 -9.10 7.76
C PRO A 87 9.73 -10.38 8.60
N PRO A 88 9.53 -11.59 8.00
CA PRO A 88 9.52 -12.86 8.74
C PRO A 88 10.82 -13.19 9.49
N TRP A 89 11.96 -12.64 9.06
CA TRP A 89 13.30 -12.92 9.65
C TRP A 89 13.71 -11.96 10.76
N ILE A 90 12.89 -10.97 11.07
CA ILE A 90 13.10 -10.07 12.25
C ILE A 90 12.22 -10.56 13.39
N ASP A 91 12.78 -10.59 14.61
CA ASP A 91 12.07 -11.02 15.81
C ASP A 91 10.90 -10.10 16.16
N PRO A 92 9.82 -10.63 16.77
CA PRO A 92 8.70 -9.83 17.24
C PRO A 92 9.11 -8.82 18.33
N ASP A 93 8.29 -7.78 18.51
CA ASP A 93 8.49 -6.82 19.61
C ASP A 93 8.44 -7.53 20.97
N PRO A 94 9.56 -7.52 21.74
CA PRO A 94 9.63 -8.26 22.99
C PRO A 94 8.74 -7.67 24.10
N THR A 95 8.23 -6.46 23.91
CA THR A 95 7.41 -5.77 24.93
C THR A 95 5.95 -6.21 24.91
N GLY A 96 5.48 -6.81 23.82
CA GLY A 96 4.08 -7.19 23.62
C GLY A 96 3.09 -6.01 23.61
N ARG A 97 3.59 -4.78 23.43
CA ARG A 97 2.77 -3.56 23.41
C ARG A 97 2.09 -3.31 22.07
N PHE A 98 2.63 -3.88 21.01
CA PHE A 98 2.19 -3.67 19.65
C PHE A 98 1.51 -4.93 19.11
N ILE A 99 0.62 -4.75 18.17
CA ILE A 99 0.08 -5.82 17.32
C ILE A 99 1.15 -6.11 16.27
N ASP A 100 1.74 -7.31 16.34
CA ASP A 100 2.79 -7.72 15.43
C ASP A 100 2.21 -8.07 14.05
N LEU A 101 2.73 -7.47 13.00
CA LEU A 101 2.37 -7.72 11.60
C LEU A 101 3.59 -8.26 10.87
N VAL A 102 3.51 -9.51 10.45
CA VAL A 102 4.55 -10.19 9.67
C VAL A 102 4.23 -10.00 8.19
N ILE A 103 5.00 -9.17 7.50
CA ILE A 103 4.80 -8.87 6.08
C ILE A 103 6.06 -9.25 5.31
N ASP A 104 5.91 -10.23 4.42
CA ASP A 104 6.90 -10.47 3.38
C ASP A 104 6.43 -9.67 2.16
N PRO A 105 7.15 -8.61 1.77
CA PRO A 105 6.75 -7.82 0.59
C PRO A 105 6.85 -8.64 -0.70
N GLY A 106 7.68 -9.69 -0.72
CA GLY A 106 7.85 -10.56 -1.88
C GLY A 106 8.11 -9.75 -3.16
N HIS A 107 7.33 -10.05 -4.20
CA HIS A 107 7.32 -9.32 -5.46
C HIS A 107 6.11 -8.37 -5.61
N ALA A 108 5.24 -8.28 -4.59
CA ALA A 108 4.08 -7.38 -4.60
C ALA A 108 4.47 -6.02 -4.01
N PHE A 109 3.84 -4.96 -4.53
CA PHE A 109 3.95 -3.61 -3.95
C PHE A 109 3.48 -3.61 -2.47
N GLY A 110 4.21 -2.88 -1.62
CA GLY A 110 3.81 -2.67 -0.24
C GLY A 110 4.68 -3.40 0.79
N SER A 111 6.00 -3.08 0.83
CA SER A 111 6.85 -3.47 1.96
C SER A 111 6.35 -2.90 3.29
N GLY A 112 5.42 -1.95 3.19
CA GLY A 112 4.83 -1.26 4.32
C GLY A 112 5.69 -0.15 4.90
N SER A 113 6.94 0.02 4.51
CA SER A 113 7.83 1.06 5.04
C SER A 113 7.53 2.47 4.53
N HIS A 114 6.74 2.59 3.46
CA HIS A 114 6.37 3.87 2.88
C HIS A 114 5.54 4.73 3.87
N PRO A 115 5.76 6.06 3.95
CA PRO A 115 5.01 6.96 4.83
C PRO A 115 3.49 6.80 4.73
N THR A 116 2.96 6.66 3.50
CA THR A 116 1.52 6.48 3.30
C THR A 116 0.96 5.24 3.98
N THR A 117 1.70 4.11 3.96
CA THR A 117 1.30 2.89 4.66
C THR A 117 1.32 3.09 6.18
N ARG A 118 2.34 3.77 6.72
CA ARG A 118 2.40 4.09 8.16
C ARG A 118 1.25 5.00 8.58
N LEU A 119 0.93 6.00 7.77
CA LEU A 119 -0.22 6.88 8.01
C LEU A 119 -1.54 6.10 7.99
N MET A 120 -1.74 5.23 6.99
CA MET A 120 -2.93 4.37 6.90
C MET A 120 -3.06 3.44 8.10
N LEU A 121 -1.97 2.77 8.50
CA LEU A 121 -1.95 1.89 9.69
C LEU A 121 -2.30 2.66 10.97
N THR A 122 -1.81 3.88 11.10
CA THR A 122 -2.13 4.75 12.25
C THR A 122 -3.60 5.13 12.24
N ALA A 123 -4.13 5.57 11.10
CA ALA A 123 -5.52 5.97 10.97
C ALA A 123 -6.49 4.80 11.20
N LEU A 124 -6.27 3.65 10.54
CA LEU A 124 -7.17 2.50 10.66
C LEU A 124 -7.23 1.93 12.08
N ALA A 125 -6.14 2.08 12.87
CA ALA A 125 -6.10 1.61 14.25
C ALA A 125 -7.13 2.31 15.17
N GLU A 126 -7.53 3.52 14.81
CA GLU A 126 -8.50 4.32 15.58
C GLU A 126 -9.95 4.16 15.05
N HIS A 127 -10.11 3.70 13.79
CA HIS A 127 -11.40 3.68 13.12
C HIS A 127 -11.96 2.28 12.83
N ILE A 128 -11.18 1.21 13.05
CA ILE A 128 -11.64 -0.17 12.84
C ILE A 128 -11.89 -0.86 14.16
N GLY A 129 -13.05 -1.48 14.28
CA GLY A 129 -13.47 -2.28 15.42
C GLY A 129 -13.70 -3.75 15.08
N THR A 130 -13.89 -4.55 16.14
CA THR A 130 -14.20 -5.97 15.99
C THR A 130 -15.57 -6.16 15.34
N GLY A 131 -15.60 -6.97 14.28
CA GLY A 131 -16.82 -7.30 13.53
C GLY A 131 -17.13 -6.34 12.39
N ASP A 132 -16.29 -5.31 12.16
CA ASP A 132 -16.45 -4.42 11.01
C ASP A 132 -16.24 -5.20 9.71
N ARG A 133 -16.98 -4.83 8.67
CA ARG A 133 -16.75 -5.25 7.30
C ARG A 133 -15.90 -4.18 6.61
N VAL A 134 -14.72 -4.55 6.17
CA VAL A 134 -13.73 -3.64 5.57
C VAL A 134 -13.47 -4.02 4.13
N VAL A 135 -13.36 -3.03 3.26
CA VAL A 135 -12.82 -3.21 1.90
C VAL A 135 -11.49 -2.49 1.77
N ASP A 136 -10.47 -3.19 1.24
CA ASP A 136 -9.14 -2.67 0.96
C ASP A 136 -8.91 -2.65 -0.55
N LEU A 137 -8.90 -1.44 -1.12
CA LEU A 137 -8.86 -1.19 -2.55
C LEU A 137 -7.43 -0.91 -3.01
N GLY A 138 -6.87 -1.78 -3.86
CA GLY A 138 -5.45 -1.81 -4.16
C GLY A 138 -4.66 -2.44 -3.01
N THR A 139 -5.06 -3.66 -2.61
CA THR A 139 -4.57 -4.31 -1.38
C THR A 139 -3.09 -4.66 -1.41
N GLY A 140 -2.48 -4.85 -2.59
CA GLY A 140 -1.06 -5.17 -2.78
C GLY A 140 -0.61 -6.36 -1.95
N SER A 141 0.34 -6.15 -1.05
CA SER A 141 0.83 -7.17 -0.10
C SER A 141 -0.20 -7.63 0.94
N GLY A 142 -1.35 -6.96 1.02
CA GLY A 142 -2.40 -7.21 1.99
C GLY A 142 -2.17 -6.55 3.36
N ILE A 143 -1.17 -5.70 3.50
CA ILE A 143 -0.77 -5.17 4.82
C ILE A 143 -1.93 -4.45 5.55
N LEU A 144 -2.73 -3.62 4.85
CA LEU A 144 -3.84 -2.90 5.45
C LEU A 144 -5.00 -3.85 5.77
N ALA A 145 -5.32 -4.77 4.86
CA ALA A 145 -6.31 -5.81 5.07
C ALA A 145 -5.96 -6.68 6.29
N ILE A 146 -4.70 -7.09 6.41
CA ILE A 146 -4.20 -7.90 7.54
C ILE A 146 -4.26 -7.10 8.83
N ALA A 147 -3.86 -5.83 8.83
CA ALA A 147 -3.95 -4.97 10.00
C ALA A 147 -5.40 -4.82 10.49
N ALA A 148 -6.35 -4.59 9.58
CA ALA A 148 -7.77 -4.55 9.89
C ALA A 148 -8.28 -5.88 10.48
N ALA A 149 -7.91 -7.01 9.88
CA ALA A 149 -8.27 -8.34 10.37
C ALA A 149 -7.66 -8.65 11.75
N ARG A 150 -6.46 -8.16 12.06
CA ARG A 150 -5.83 -8.26 13.39
C ARG A 150 -6.55 -7.43 14.45
N LEU A 151 -7.32 -6.42 14.05
CA LEU A 151 -8.25 -5.68 14.93
C LEU A 151 -9.61 -6.39 15.08
N GLY A 152 -9.85 -7.46 14.33
CA GLY A 152 -11.05 -8.28 14.41
C GLY A 152 -12.09 -8.03 13.31
N ALA A 153 -11.74 -7.25 12.29
CA ALA A 153 -12.58 -7.02 11.11
C ALA A 153 -12.61 -8.25 10.17
N ASP A 154 -13.65 -8.33 9.34
CA ASP A 154 -13.72 -9.22 8.18
C ASP A 154 -13.46 -8.38 6.91
N VAL A 155 -12.48 -8.77 6.10
CA VAL A 155 -11.89 -7.91 5.07
C VAL A 155 -11.98 -8.53 3.69
N ILE A 156 -12.40 -7.73 2.71
CA ILE A 156 -12.26 -8.03 1.29
C ILE A 156 -11.17 -7.12 0.72
N GLY A 157 -10.06 -7.70 0.26
CA GLY A 157 -9.02 -7.01 -0.48
C GLY A 157 -9.19 -7.19 -1.99
N ILE A 158 -9.04 -6.14 -2.77
CA ILE A 158 -9.13 -6.20 -4.24
C ILE A 158 -7.90 -5.52 -4.84
N ASP A 159 -7.33 -6.15 -5.87
CA ASP A 159 -6.23 -5.58 -6.64
C ASP A 159 -6.36 -5.96 -8.11
N LEU A 160 -5.89 -5.09 -8.99
CA LEU A 160 -5.80 -5.36 -10.43
C LEU A 160 -4.60 -6.26 -10.78
N ASP A 161 -3.56 -6.22 -9.93
CA ASP A 161 -2.37 -7.05 -10.13
C ASP A 161 -2.64 -8.49 -9.69
N PRO A 162 -2.57 -9.47 -10.61
CA PRO A 162 -2.74 -10.87 -10.25
C PRO A 162 -1.68 -11.40 -9.27
N ALA A 163 -0.54 -10.72 -9.10
CA ALA A 163 0.48 -11.08 -8.12
C ALA A 163 0.09 -10.69 -6.68
N ALA A 164 -0.82 -9.72 -6.50
CA ALA A 164 -1.25 -9.25 -5.19
C ALA A 164 -1.99 -10.33 -4.39
N ALA A 165 -2.92 -11.05 -5.00
CA ALA A 165 -3.75 -12.01 -4.29
C ALA A 165 -2.93 -13.16 -3.63
N PRO A 166 -1.96 -13.82 -4.30
CA PRO A 166 -1.11 -14.81 -3.66
C PRO A 166 -0.24 -14.24 -2.54
N ALA A 167 0.29 -13.02 -2.73
CA ALA A 167 1.12 -12.34 -1.73
C ALA A 167 0.32 -12.03 -0.47
N ALA A 168 -0.83 -11.37 -0.62
CA ALA A 168 -1.72 -11.04 0.50
C ALA A 168 -2.23 -12.28 1.24
N GLN A 169 -2.55 -13.36 0.52
CA GLN A 169 -2.96 -14.62 1.14
C GLN A 169 -1.83 -15.27 1.96
N THR A 170 -0.60 -15.24 1.44
CA THR A 170 0.58 -15.76 2.16
C THR A 170 0.83 -14.95 3.43
N ASN A 171 0.77 -13.62 3.34
CA ASN A 171 0.92 -12.74 4.49
C ASN A 171 -0.23 -12.92 5.50
N ALA A 172 -1.48 -13.07 5.05
CA ALA A 172 -2.63 -13.33 5.93
C ALA A 172 -2.46 -14.64 6.71
N MET A 173 -1.93 -15.70 6.08
CA MET A 173 -1.60 -16.96 6.76
C MET A 173 -0.51 -16.76 7.81
N ALA A 174 0.57 -16.03 7.49
CA ALA A 174 1.67 -15.74 8.42
C ALA A 174 1.20 -14.96 9.67
N ASN A 175 0.14 -14.18 9.53
CA ASN A 175 -0.47 -13.40 10.61
C ASN A 175 -1.64 -14.11 11.32
N GLY A 176 -2.01 -15.32 10.91
CA GLY A 176 -3.11 -16.09 11.52
C GLY A 176 -4.51 -15.51 11.28
N VAL A 177 -4.68 -14.72 10.20
CA VAL A 177 -5.96 -14.06 9.86
C VAL A 177 -6.53 -14.49 8.51
N ARG A 178 -6.06 -15.59 7.94
CA ARG A 178 -6.46 -16.07 6.61
C ARG A 178 -7.98 -16.21 6.46
N GLU A 179 -8.68 -16.64 7.53
CA GLU A 179 -10.13 -16.84 7.51
C GLU A 179 -10.95 -15.53 7.54
N ARG A 180 -10.28 -14.40 7.82
CA ARG A 180 -10.88 -13.06 7.86
C ARG A 180 -10.53 -12.19 6.68
N VAL A 181 -9.59 -12.62 5.82
CA VAL A 181 -9.10 -11.86 4.68
C VAL A 181 -9.39 -12.64 3.40
N GLU A 182 -10.37 -12.17 2.65
CA GLU A 182 -10.64 -12.62 1.28
C GLU A 182 -9.96 -11.67 0.30
N VAL A 183 -9.24 -12.21 -0.70
CA VAL A 183 -8.56 -11.39 -1.70
C VAL A 183 -8.99 -11.81 -3.09
N GLY A 184 -9.53 -10.85 -3.83
CA GLY A 184 -9.94 -10.98 -5.23
C GLY A 184 -9.02 -10.22 -6.18
N ILE A 185 -8.93 -10.71 -7.42
CA ILE A 185 -8.36 -9.97 -8.55
C ILE A 185 -9.51 -9.30 -9.27
N GLY A 186 -9.47 -7.98 -9.40
CA GLY A 186 -10.54 -7.24 -10.08
C GLY A 186 -10.49 -5.74 -9.81
N ASP A 187 -11.41 -5.04 -10.45
CA ASP A 187 -11.63 -3.61 -10.26
C ASP A 187 -12.66 -3.36 -9.16
N ILE A 188 -12.60 -2.17 -8.54
CA ILE A 188 -13.61 -1.74 -7.55
C ILE A 188 -15.05 -1.80 -8.12
N SER A 189 -15.21 -1.65 -9.43
CA SER A 189 -16.52 -1.78 -10.09
C SER A 189 -17.08 -3.20 -10.06
N ASP A 190 -16.25 -4.20 -9.77
CA ASP A 190 -16.67 -5.60 -9.62
C ASP A 190 -17.33 -5.88 -8.26
N ILE A 191 -17.19 -4.96 -7.30
CA ILE A 191 -17.90 -5.03 -6.01
C ILE A 191 -19.40 -4.88 -6.28
N GLY A 192 -20.17 -5.87 -5.83
CA GLY A 192 -21.63 -5.87 -5.99
C GLY A 192 -22.28 -4.68 -5.28
N ASN A 193 -23.33 -4.13 -5.90
CA ASN A 193 -24.08 -3.03 -5.28
C ASN A 193 -24.81 -3.42 -3.99
N ASP A 194 -24.95 -4.72 -3.73
CA ASP A 194 -25.59 -5.25 -2.52
C ASP A 194 -24.61 -5.46 -1.37
N GLU A 195 -23.30 -5.25 -1.63
CA GLU A 195 -22.26 -5.32 -0.60
C GLU A 195 -22.25 -4.06 0.26
N SER A 196 -22.26 -4.23 1.56
CA SER A 196 -22.14 -3.13 2.52
C SER A 196 -20.84 -3.26 3.32
N PHE A 197 -20.16 -2.16 3.53
CA PHE A 197 -18.94 -2.08 4.32
C PHE A 197 -19.05 -0.97 5.35
N ASP A 198 -18.37 -1.15 6.48
CA ASP A 198 -18.23 -0.14 7.53
C ASP A 198 -17.08 0.81 7.22
N VAL A 199 -16.01 0.27 6.64
CA VAL A 199 -14.78 1.02 6.32
C VAL A 199 -14.28 0.66 4.93
N ALA A 200 -13.86 1.68 4.16
CA ALA A 200 -13.08 1.51 2.94
C ALA A 200 -11.67 2.11 3.12
N LEU A 201 -10.67 1.35 2.69
CA LEU A 201 -9.26 1.74 2.68
C LEU A 201 -8.81 1.93 1.22
N LEU A 202 -8.06 3.00 0.94
CA LEU A 202 -7.56 3.32 -0.40
C LEU A 202 -6.19 3.99 -0.29
N ASN A 203 -5.12 3.22 -0.52
CA ASN A 203 -3.74 3.74 -0.51
C ASN A 203 -3.15 3.68 -1.91
N VAL A 204 -3.53 4.61 -2.75
CA VAL A 204 -3.15 4.68 -4.17
C VAL A 204 -2.83 6.12 -4.57
N THR A 205 -2.19 6.32 -5.71
CA THR A 205 -1.86 7.67 -6.18
C THR A 205 -3.07 8.47 -6.62
N ILE A 206 -2.89 9.79 -6.70
CA ILE A 206 -3.96 10.75 -7.05
C ILE A 206 -4.65 10.43 -8.38
N ASP A 207 -3.92 9.94 -9.38
CA ASP A 207 -4.51 9.59 -10.68
C ASP A 207 -5.44 8.37 -10.57
N ILE A 208 -5.09 7.41 -9.70
CA ILE A 208 -5.98 6.28 -9.41
C ILE A 208 -7.17 6.74 -8.58
N HIS A 209 -6.99 7.63 -7.59
CA HIS A 209 -8.10 8.24 -6.87
C HIS A 209 -9.13 8.84 -7.83
N GLU A 210 -8.68 9.55 -8.87
CA GLU A 210 -9.59 10.12 -9.88
C GLU A 210 -10.41 9.07 -10.62
N SER A 211 -9.75 7.99 -11.03
CA SER A 211 -10.41 6.92 -11.79
C SER A 211 -11.43 6.15 -10.95
N VAL A 212 -11.16 5.91 -9.66
CA VAL A 212 -11.98 5.07 -8.78
C VAL A 212 -12.99 5.85 -7.93
N ALA A 213 -12.84 7.18 -7.80
CA ALA A 213 -13.70 7.99 -6.93
C ALA A 213 -15.21 7.78 -7.15
N PRO A 214 -15.73 7.69 -8.39
CA PRO A 214 -17.16 7.42 -8.58
C PRO A 214 -17.61 6.07 -8.01
N ALA A 215 -16.74 5.05 -8.07
CA ALA A 215 -17.02 3.74 -7.52
C ALA A 215 -16.93 3.74 -6.00
N VAL A 216 -15.91 4.40 -5.42
CA VAL A 216 -15.79 4.58 -3.96
C VAL A 216 -16.99 5.32 -3.38
N GLN A 217 -17.47 6.36 -4.07
CA GLN A 217 -18.67 7.08 -3.64
C GLN A 217 -19.94 6.19 -3.62
N ARG A 218 -20.06 5.24 -4.58
CA ARG A 218 -21.20 4.30 -4.63
C ARG A 218 -21.21 3.32 -3.46
N LEU A 219 -20.06 2.98 -2.90
CA LEU A 219 -19.99 2.10 -1.72
C LEU A 219 -20.64 2.72 -0.50
N ASP A 220 -20.77 4.04 -0.47
CA ASP A 220 -21.42 4.84 0.59
C ASP A 220 -21.04 4.44 2.03
N VAL A 221 -19.78 4.09 2.23
CA VAL A 221 -19.25 3.62 3.51
C VAL A 221 -19.29 4.73 4.58
N PRO A 222 -19.59 4.41 5.86
CA PRO A 222 -19.48 5.36 6.96
C PRO A 222 -18.09 5.96 7.11
N VAL A 223 -17.05 5.12 7.03
CA VAL A 223 -15.65 5.54 7.17
C VAL A 223 -14.88 5.26 5.89
N LEU A 224 -14.21 6.28 5.36
CA LEU A 224 -13.27 6.17 4.25
C LEU A 224 -11.91 6.71 4.70
N ILE A 225 -10.85 5.91 4.53
CA ILE A 225 -9.47 6.31 4.82
C ILE A 225 -8.67 6.23 3.54
N VAL A 226 -8.06 7.35 3.15
CA VAL A 226 -7.30 7.43 1.89
C VAL A 226 -5.89 7.97 2.14
N ALA A 227 -4.91 7.46 1.38
CA ALA A 227 -3.54 7.95 1.32
C ALA A 227 -2.94 7.70 -0.07
N GLY A 228 -1.62 7.80 -0.22
CA GLY A 228 -0.95 7.74 -1.52
C GLY A 228 -0.96 9.10 -2.24
N ILE A 229 -1.14 10.17 -1.48
CA ILE A 229 -1.28 11.54 -1.96
C ILE A 229 -0.33 12.47 -1.21
N LEU A 230 0.25 13.43 -1.92
CA LEU A 230 1.08 14.47 -1.34
C LEU A 230 0.20 15.50 -0.62
N ASP A 231 0.79 16.11 0.41
CA ASP A 231 0.16 17.23 1.11
C ASP A 231 -0.03 18.45 0.17
N GLY A 232 -0.98 19.33 0.51
CA GLY A 232 -1.32 20.49 -0.28
C GLY A 232 -2.33 20.19 -1.38
N GLU A 233 -2.00 20.48 -2.64
CA GLU A 233 -2.96 20.45 -3.76
C GLU A 233 -3.56 19.07 -4.01
N GLN A 234 -2.75 17.99 -3.89
CA GLN A 234 -3.27 16.62 -4.08
C GLN A 234 -4.24 16.22 -2.98
N ALA A 235 -3.97 16.59 -1.73
CA ALA A 235 -4.86 16.33 -0.60
C ALA A 235 -6.21 17.04 -0.79
N GLU A 236 -6.20 18.32 -1.20
CA GLU A 236 -7.43 19.06 -1.49
C GLU A 236 -8.18 18.46 -2.68
N ARG A 237 -7.46 18.00 -3.71
CA ARG A 237 -8.05 17.33 -4.88
C ARG A 237 -8.72 16.01 -4.46
N ALA A 238 -8.05 15.17 -3.67
CA ALA A 238 -8.61 13.92 -3.16
C ALA A 238 -9.88 14.16 -2.34
N ALA A 239 -9.88 15.15 -1.45
CA ALA A 239 -11.07 15.51 -0.68
C ALA A 239 -12.25 15.90 -1.59
N ARG A 240 -11.99 16.69 -2.62
CA ARG A 240 -13.03 17.05 -3.62
C ARG A 240 -13.53 15.83 -4.40
N LEU A 241 -12.62 14.94 -4.83
CA LEU A 241 -12.96 13.72 -5.57
C LEU A 241 -13.89 12.80 -4.78
N HIS A 242 -13.65 12.65 -3.48
CA HIS A 242 -14.51 11.81 -2.63
C HIS A 242 -15.78 12.52 -2.14
N GLY A 243 -15.94 13.82 -2.43
CA GLY A 243 -17.16 14.58 -2.14
C GLY A 243 -17.45 14.73 -0.65
N ARG A 244 -16.43 14.62 0.21
CA ARG A 244 -16.54 14.64 1.67
C ARG A 244 -15.54 15.63 2.26
N VAL A 245 -15.86 16.16 3.43
CA VAL A 245 -14.90 16.93 4.23
C VAL A 245 -14.13 15.98 5.14
N PRO A 246 -12.80 15.99 5.11
CA PRO A 246 -12.01 15.15 6.02
C PRO A 246 -12.31 15.52 7.48
N THR A 247 -12.52 14.50 8.30
CA THR A 247 -12.70 14.65 9.77
C THR A 247 -11.36 14.59 10.50
N ASP A 248 -10.36 13.94 9.90
CA ASP A 248 -9.00 13.91 10.40
C ASP A 248 -7.99 13.87 9.25
N ARG A 249 -6.75 14.30 9.54
CA ARG A 249 -5.65 14.42 8.62
C ARG A 249 -4.34 14.09 9.31
N LEU A 250 -3.64 13.09 8.86
CA LEU A 250 -2.33 12.69 9.33
C LEU A 250 -1.29 13.00 8.25
N GLY A 251 -0.12 13.50 8.64
CA GLY A 251 0.95 13.84 7.71
C GLY A 251 2.30 13.29 8.15
N GLU A 252 3.10 12.82 7.20
CA GLU A 252 4.47 12.34 7.39
C GLU A 252 5.26 12.52 6.10
N ASP A 253 6.44 13.14 6.17
CA ASP A 253 7.39 13.29 5.06
C ASP A 253 6.77 13.86 3.77
N GLY A 254 5.85 14.82 3.89
CA GLY A 254 5.17 15.43 2.74
C GLY A 254 3.99 14.61 2.19
N TRP A 255 3.73 13.42 2.73
CA TRP A 255 2.56 12.61 2.43
C TRP A 255 1.44 12.85 3.44
N VAL A 256 0.21 12.54 3.03
CA VAL A 256 -0.96 12.71 3.88
C VAL A 256 -1.91 11.52 3.77
N ALA A 257 -2.52 11.18 4.90
CA ALA A 257 -3.73 10.37 4.94
C ALA A 257 -4.91 11.25 5.35
N LEU A 258 -6.06 11.07 4.70
CA LEU A 258 -7.32 11.73 5.01
C LEU A 258 -8.31 10.71 5.52
N VAL A 259 -8.97 11.04 6.61
CA VAL A 259 -10.07 10.25 7.17
C VAL A 259 -11.38 11.01 6.96
N PHE A 260 -12.39 10.31 6.47
CA PHE A 260 -13.74 10.80 6.29
C PHE A 260 -14.67 9.90 7.10
N ASP A 261 -15.04 10.34 8.30
CA ASP A 261 -15.92 9.61 9.22
C ASP A 261 -17.25 10.37 9.38
N ARG A 262 -18.36 9.72 9.00
CA ARG A 262 -19.71 10.28 9.14
C ARG A 262 -20.38 9.86 10.45
N GLY A 263 -19.69 9.07 11.28
CA GLY A 263 -20.30 8.38 12.41
C GLY A 263 -21.13 7.18 11.95
N ARG A 264 -21.08 6.09 12.70
CA ARG A 264 -21.77 4.82 12.38
C ARG A 264 -23.30 4.86 12.60
N ASP A 265 -23.80 5.91 13.29
CA ASP A 265 -25.22 6.08 13.59
C ASP A 265 -26.01 6.91 12.55
N SER A 266 -25.33 7.41 11.51
CA SER A 266 -25.98 8.16 10.43
C SER A 266 -26.40 7.22 9.30
N ALA A 267 -27.47 6.42 9.53
CA ALA A 267 -28.16 5.76 8.45
C ALA A 267 -28.70 6.81 7.46
N PRO A 268 -28.62 6.57 6.13
CA PRO A 268 -29.18 7.50 5.16
C PRO A 268 -30.67 7.65 5.38
N THR A 269 -31.14 8.89 5.53
CA THR A 269 -32.55 9.26 5.57
C THR A 269 -33.17 9.18 4.18
#